data_95b97b3a08c9a8b73c9cd440121302df
#
_entry.id   95b97b3a08c9a8b73c9cd440121302df
#
_cell.length_a   1.000
_cell.length_b   1.000
_cell.length_c   1.000
_cell.angle_alpha   90.00
_cell.angle_beta   90.00
_cell.angle_gamma   90.00
#
_symmetry.space_group_name_H-M   'P 1'
#
loop_
_entity.id
_entity.type
_entity.pdbx_description
1 polymer ?
#
loop_
_entity_poly.entity_id
_entity_poly.type
_entity_poly.pdbx_seq_one_letter_code
_entity_poly.pdbx_strand_id
1 'polypeptide(L)'
;MTELAFSADLDDDDAAAMPPSAEQISSPAMPALESEAAADEPAPIDRPVLVTAKTGTAAQPAMIDPAVAELCVPLSETDPCGPDLDLSGDAEYLNFFAQTEGMLPSAFFSAEDGKPFDRASVDLPRQIEAIAPLWERSRDLRLLVIRARLTILNRDLAGFAVSIAAIAEWLEQFGDEVHPRAADGDLGPRVAVLGSLELPTVVFPLQYVPLCEGRRIGAVTYRSWMIASGDVKPRANEQKHPSATLADAIADAPADVLSATRKHVTMLKTSLARIRNVFMLQDVSLGLENLPALVDRIQGLVDPQAAQREETVAGAEYDIAPAGDAPASLAEAQQALAAIADYYARSEPSSPALPLVRQAHQLIGKSFFEVMSILVPTQMEKAAFQIGADLFFELPVNKLSKLPESAPAPEASPSSSRPGGSPQYRVESRAQAIALLDQVQRFFRHAEPSSPVPMLCDRARAFAERDFMSVLRDVLPKAALKTIGAEKER
;
A
#
# COMPACT_ATOMS: atom_id res chain seq x y z
N MET A 1 7.99 -63.50 4.11
CA MET A 1 8.18 -64.00 2.73
C MET A 1 8.00 -62.75 1.87
N THR A 2 8.94 -62.11 1.26
CA THR A 2 10.29 -62.45 0.81
C THR A 2 11.14 -61.16 0.87
N GLU A 3 12.24 -61.22 1.56
CA GLU A 3 13.40 -60.31 1.47
C GLU A 3 13.97 -60.35 0.04
N LEU A 4 14.50 -59.22 -0.39
CA LEU A 4 15.68 -59.21 -1.25
C LEU A 4 16.49 -57.94 -0.93
N ALA A 5 17.57 -58.22 -0.21
CA ALA A 5 18.74 -57.38 -0.05
C ALA A 5 19.55 -57.37 -1.39
N PHE A 6 20.20 -56.27 -1.69
CA PHE A 6 21.40 -56.27 -2.53
C PHE A 6 22.46 -55.37 -1.95
N SER A 7 23.59 -56.02 -1.70
CA SER A 7 24.86 -55.51 -1.16
C SER A 7 25.67 -54.70 -2.16
N ALA A 8 26.38 -53.77 -1.61
CA ALA A 8 27.73 -53.30 -1.83
C ALA A 8 28.54 -53.80 -3.07
N ASP A 9 29.19 -52.83 -3.72
CA ASP A 9 30.62 -52.99 -3.99
C ASP A 9 31.32 -51.63 -4.07
N LEU A 10 32.37 -51.54 -3.28
CA LEU A 10 33.44 -50.54 -3.28
C LEU A 10 34.36 -50.85 -4.47
N ASP A 11 34.80 -49.83 -5.17
CA ASP A 11 36.17 -49.84 -5.76
C ASP A 11 36.81 -48.44 -5.64
N ASP A 12 37.98 -48.49 -5.02
CA ASP A 12 38.99 -47.47 -4.84
C ASP A 12 39.70 -47.14 -6.16
N ASP A 13 40.47 -46.08 -6.08
CA ASP A 13 41.58 -45.63 -6.93
C ASP A 13 41.27 -44.55 -7.96
N ASP A 14 41.62 -43.31 -7.65
CA ASP A 14 42.84 -42.75 -8.24
C ASP A 14 43.28 -41.45 -7.53
N ALA A 15 44.49 -41.50 -7.04
CA ALA A 15 45.23 -40.39 -6.46
C ALA A 15 46.03 -39.65 -7.55
N ALA A 16 46.30 -38.39 -7.27
CA ALA A 16 47.35 -37.51 -7.82
C ALA A 16 46.84 -36.38 -8.74
N ALA A 17 47.00 -35.13 -8.34
CA ALA A 17 48.22 -34.37 -8.37
C ALA A 17 47.92 -32.91 -7.98
N MET A 18 48.59 -32.40 -6.96
CA MET A 18 48.81 -30.96 -6.74
C MET A 18 49.84 -30.42 -7.75
N PRO A 19 49.64 -29.20 -8.27
CA PRO A 19 50.73 -28.43 -8.82
C PRO A 19 51.22 -27.36 -7.81
N PRO A 20 52.47 -26.86 -8.03
CA PRO A 20 53.29 -26.29 -6.98
C PRO A 20 53.14 -24.76 -6.85
N SER A 21 53.70 -24.31 -5.71
CA SER A 21 53.87 -22.94 -5.25
C SER A 21 54.65 -22.00 -6.17
N ALA A 22 54.23 -20.77 -6.12
CA ALA A 22 55.00 -19.52 -6.05
C ALA A 22 56.19 -19.30 -7.01
N GLU A 23 56.04 -18.31 -7.84
CA GLU A 23 57.20 -17.50 -8.27
C GLU A 23 56.86 -16.00 -8.10
N GLN A 24 57.71 -15.39 -7.26
CA GLN A 24 57.85 -13.96 -7.07
C GLN A 24 58.42 -13.34 -8.34
N ILE A 25 57.77 -12.33 -8.88
CA ILE A 25 58.46 -11.46 -9.86
C ILE A 25 58.50 -10.05 -9.27
N SER A 26 59.76 -9.66 -9.04
CA SER A 26 60.22 -8.37 -8.54
C SER A 26 59.84 -7.19 -9.44
N SER A 27 59.56 -6.08 -8.79
CA SER A 27 59.57 -4.72 -9.36
C SER A 27 60.86 -4.32 -10.03
N PRO A 28 60.84 -3.40 -10.95
CA PRO A 28 61.91 -2.41 -11.02
C PRO A 28 61.40 -1.00 -10.66
N ALA A 29 62.21 -0.35 -9.86
CA ALA A 29 62.10 1.01 -9.39
C ALA A 29 62.46 2.04 -10.49
N MET A 30 61.68 3.16 -10.43
CA MET A 30 62.06 4.57 -10.57
C MET A 30 62.95 5.04 -11.75
N PRO A 31 62.76 6.26 -12.25
CA PRO A 31 63.34 7.43 -11.54
C PRO A 31 62.44 8.66 -11.41
N ALA A 32 62.75 9.43 -10.38
CA ALA A 32 62.26 10.76 -10.10
C ALA A 32 62.74 11.77 -11.16
N LEU A 33 61.83 12.67 -11.54
CA LEU A 33 62.19 13.95 -12.14
C LEU A 33 61.48 15.04 -11.34
N GLU A 34 62.28 15.78 -10.61
CA GLU A 34 61.97 17.11 -10.09
C GLU A 34 61.83 18.07 -11.27
N SER A 35 60.77 18.87 -11.27
CA SER A 35 60.79 20.19 -11.90
C SER A 35 59.71 21.05 -11.25
N GLU A 36 60.20 22.10 -10.62
CA GLU A 36 59.47 23.27 -10.18
C GLU A 36 58.71 23.93 -11.32
N ALA A 37 57.48 24.31 -11.07
CA ALA A 37 56.91 25.54 -11.60
C ALA A 37 55.72 25.99 -10.73
N ALA A 38 55.80 27.23 -10.32
CA ALA A 38 54.94 27.95 -9.43
C ALA A 38 53.55 28.22 -10.00
N ALA A 39 52.62 28.37 -9.04
CA ALA A 39 51.51 29.33 -9.00
C ALA A 39 50.43 29.22 -10.10
N ASP A 40 49.27 28.80 -9.70
CA ASP A 40 48.08 29.64 -9.74
C ASP A 40 46.97 28.98 -8.90
N GLU A 41 46.61 29.54 -7.75
CA GLU A 41 45.43 29.22 -6.98
C GLU A 41 44.23 29.87 -7.67
N PRO A 42 43.22 29.10 -8.13
CA PRO A 42 41.94 29.71 -8.47
C PRO A 42 41.17 30.03 -7.19
N ALA A 43 40.73 31.28 -7.09
CA ALA A 43 39.89 31.83 -6.05
C ALA A 43 38.67 30.96 -5.70
N PRO A 44 38.19 30.99 -4.45
CA PRO A 44 37.04 30.18 -4.01
C PRO A 44 35.77 30.62 -4.73
N ILE A 45 35.15 29.69 -5.42
CA ILE A 45 33.82 29.84 -6.00
C ILE A 45 32.84 29.97 -4.84
N ASP A 46 32.25 31.15 -4.74
CA ASP A 46 31.17 31.51 -3.82
C ASP A 46 30.00 30.50 -3.98
N ARG A 47 29.86 29.61 -3.02
CA ARG A 47 28.68 28.77 -2.90
C ARG A 47 27.56 29.68 -2.39
N PRO A 48 26.39 29.71 -3.06
CA PRO A 48 25.28 30.48 -2.51
C PRO A 48 24.86 29.84 -1.19
N VAL A 49 25.01 30.62 -0.13
CA VAL A 49 24.44 30.34 1.19
C VAL A 49 22.93 30.26 1.01
N LEU A 50 22.37 29.04 1.16
CA LEU A 50 20.94 28.83 1.30
C LEU A 50 20.48 29.60 2.54
N VAL A 51 19.96 30.81 2.31
CA VAL A 51 19.22 31.55 3.31
C VAL A 51 17.96 30.74 3.58
N THR A 52 17.94 30.05 4.71
CA THR A 52 16.73 29.48 5.27
C THR A 52 15.75 30.60 5.58
N ALA A 53 14.80 30.83 4.68
CA ALA A 53 13.64 31.64 4.94
C ALA A 53 12.78 30.96 6.02
N LYS A 54 13.00 31.34 7.28
CA LYS A 54 12.03 31.10 8.35
C LYS A 54 10.86 32.07 8.15
N THR A 55 9.84 31.62 7.45
CA THR A 55 8.46 32.13 7.59
C THR A 55 7.51 31.04 7.13
N GLY A 56 7.35 30.02 7.95
CA GLY A 56 6.21 29.12 7.93
C GLY A 56 5.57 29.26 9.30
N THR A 57 4.30 29.59 9.32
CA THR A 57 3.43 29.56 10.48
C THR A 57 3.68 28.27 11.24
N ALA A 58 4.15 28.40 12.50
CA ALA A 58 4.39 27.27 13.37
C ALA A 58 3.09 26.47 13.52
N ALA A 59 2.94 25.38 12.77
CA ALA A 59 2.04 24.31 13.12
C ALA A 59 2.46 23.90 14.54
N GLN A 60 1.55 24.00 15.50
CA GLN A 60 1.78 23.49 16.85
C GLN A 60 2.25 22.04 16.69
N PRO A 61 3.36 21.63 17.35
CA PRO A 61 3.80 20.26 17.31
C PRO A 61 2.60 19.40 17.75
N ALA A 62 2.13 18.53 16.88
CA ALA A 62 1.08 17.58 17.22
C ALA A 62 1.56 16.83 18.46
N MET A 63 0.83 16.95 19.57
CA MET A 63 1.21 16.29 20.82
C MET A 63 1.23 14.80 20.54
N ILE A 64 2.42 14.21 20.61
CA ILE A 64 2.61 12.75 20.48
C ILE A 64 1.75 12.08 21.55
N ASP A 65 1.04 11.02 21.18
CA ASP A 65 0.27 10.23 22.14
C ASP A 65 1.16 9.77 23.29
N PRO A 66 0.77 9.96 24.56
CA PRO A 66 1.61 9.59 25.70
C PRO A 66 2.13 8.15 25.67
N ALA A 67 1.30 7.20 25.20
CA ALA A 67 1.70 5.80 25.09
C ALA A 67 2.75 5.58 23.98
N VAL A 68 2.73 6.39 22.93
CA VAL A 68 3.77 6.38 21.88
C VAL A 68 5.05 7.04 22.44
N ALA A 69 4.92 8.18 23.10
CA ALA A 69 6.06 8.91 23.69
C ALA A 69 6.85 8.05 24.67
N GLU A 70 6.18 7.25 25.50
CA GLU A 70 6.81 6.31 26.42
C GLU A 70 7.71 5.29 25.71
N LEU A 71 7.29 4.79 24.55
CA LEU A 71 8.07 3.85 23.73
C LEU A 71 9.23 4.50 22.97
N CYS A 72 9.20 5.82 22.80
CA CYS A 72 10.17 6.58 21.98
C CYS A 72 11.30 7.20 22.82
N VAL A 73 11.40 6.90 24.09
CA VAL A 73 12.50 7.38 24.94
C VAL A 73 13.81 6.70 24.52
N PRO A 74 14.88 7.47 24.17
CA PRO A 74 16.18 6.87 23.85
C PRO A 74 16.78 6.19 25.08
N LEU A 75 17.53 5.10 24.86
CA LEU A 75 18.17 4.34 25.96
C LEU A 75 19.33 5.10 26.60
N SER A 76 20.10 5.82 25.78
CA SER A 76 21.17 6.71 26.23
C SER A 76 21.38 7.84 25.24
N GLU A 77 22.17 8.85 25.60
CA GLU A 77 22.54 9.95 24.72
C GLU A 77 23.52 9.53 23.62
N THR A 78 24.38 8.53 23.90
CA THR A 78 25.43 8.08 22.99
C THR A 78 25.04 6.88 22.14
N ASP A 79 24.11 6.07 22.62
CA ASP A 79 23.56 4.91 21.90
C ASP A 79 22.05 4.83 22.18
N PRO A 80 21.25 5.59 21.42
CA PRO A 80 19.83 5.72 21.69
C PRO A 80 19.04 4.43 21.49
N CYS A 81 19.57 3.51 20.67
CA CYS A 81 18.91 2.25 20.34
C CYS A 81 19.45 1.04 21.09
N GLY A 82 20.63 1.17 21.75
CA GLY A 82 21.29 0.05 22.43
C GLY A 82 21.81 -1.02 21.45
N PRO A 83 22.22 -2.20 21.96
CA PRO A 83 22.76 -3.27 21.15
C PRO A 83 21.68 -3.94 20.30
N ASP A 84 22.06 -4.47 19.14
CA ASP A 84 21.24 -5.42 18.37
C ASP A 84 21.27 -6.77 19.08
N LEU A 85 20.15 -7.12 19.75
CA LEU A 85 20.05 -8.34 20.55
C LEU A 85 20.03 -9.61 19.70
N ASP A 86 19.59 -9.52 18.45
CA ASP A 86 19.61 -10.60 17.47
C ASP A 86 21.03 -10.91 17.03
N LEU A 87 21.75 -9.89 16.55
CA LEU A 87 23.13 -10.04 16.11
C LEU A 87 24.09 -10.44 17.25
N SER A 88 23.82 -10.01 18.47
CA SER A 88 24.60 -10.40 19.65
C SER A 88 24.31 -11.82 20.14
N GLY A 89 23.27 -12.48 19.60
CA GLY A 89 22.84 -13.81 20.03
C GLY A 89 22.27 -13.84 21.44
N ASP A 90 21.56 -12.78 21.86
CA ASP A 90 20.97 -12.68 23.18
C ASP A 90 19.95 -13.78 23.43
N ALA A 91 20.19 -14.60 24.46
CA ALA A 91 19.38 -15.78 24.69
C ALA A 91 17.93 -15.47 25.05
N GLU A 92 17.67 -14.37 25.77
CA GLU A 92 16.31 -13.98 26.19
C GLU A 92 15.53 -13.51 24.96
N TYR A 93 16.15 -12.70 24.11
CA TYR A 93 15.58 -12.23 22.85
C TYR A 93 15.24 -13.39 21.91
N LEU A 94 16.21 -14.27 21.64
CA LEU A 94 16.03 -15.42 20.75
C LEU A 94 14.95 -16.39 21.27
N ASN A 95 14.93 -16.67 22.58
CA ASN A 95 13.91 -17.51 23.19
C ASN A 95 12.51 -16.87 23.10
N PHE A 96 12.40 -15.55 23.33
CA PHE A 96 11.15 -14.83 23.19
C PHE A 96 10.60 -14.96 21.77
N PHE A 97 11.42 -14.69 20.75
CA PHE A 97 10.96 -14.80 19.35
C PHE A 97 10.61 -16.23 18.96
N ALA A 98 11.44 -17.22 19.30
CA ALA A 98 11.17 -18.63 19.01
C ALA A 98 9.85 -19.09 19.63
N GLN A 99 9.59 -18.71 20.89
CA GLN A 99 8.34 -19.05 21.58
C GLN A 99 7.14 -18.33 20.97
N THR A 100 7.26 -17.02 20.73
CA THR A 100 6.14 -16.20 20.24
C THR A 100 5.78 -16.55 18.80
N GLU A 101 6.75 -16.70 17.91
CA GLU A 101 6.48 -17.11 16.50
C GLU A 101 5.88 -18.52 16.44
N GLY A 102 6.28 -19.43 17.34
CA GLY A 102 5.69 -20.76 17.44
C GLY A 102 4.21 -20.77 17.88
N MET A 103 3.77 -19.73 18.58
CA MET A 103 2.37 -19.56 19.02
C MET A 103 1.50 -18.78 18.05
N LEU A 104 2.11 -17.99 17.17
CA LEU A 104 1.36 -17.22 16.19
C LEU A 104 0.73 -18.14 15.13
N PRO A 105 -0.53 -17.86 14.70
CA PRO A 105 -1.17 -18.67 13.68
C PRO A 105 -0.49 -18.47 12.33
N SER A 106 -0.29 -19.56 11.59
CA SER A 106 0.17 -19.51 10.20
C SER A 106 -0.90 -18.95 9.24
N ALA A 107 -2.19 -19.04 9.61
CA ALA A 107 -3.33 -18.50 8.90
C ALA A 107 -4.38 -18.00 9.89
N PHE A 108 -5.06 -16.89 9.56
CA PHE A 108 -6.10 -16.34 10.42
C PHE A 108 -7.38 -17.19 10.44
N PHE A 109 -7.65 -17.91 9.38
CA PHE A 109 -8.81 -18.80 9.30
C PHE A 109 -8.35 -20.25 9.30
N SER A 110 -9.01 -21.07 10.12
CA SER A 110 -8.82 -22.52 10.14
C SER A 110 -9.14 -23.12 8.76
N ALA A 111 -8.26 -23.99 8.27
CA ALA A 111 -8.46 -24.69 7.01
C ALA A 111 -9.60 -25.74 7.10
N GLU A 112 -9.93 -26.23 8.29
CA GLU A 112 -10.90 -27.27 8.51
C GLU A 112 -12.34 -26.74 8.52
N ASP A 113 -12.60 -25.64 9.26
CA ASP A 113 -13.95 -25.15 9.48
C ASP A 113 -14.14 -23.67 9.11
N GLY A 114 -13.09 -23.03 8.60
CA GLY A 114 -13.11 -21.61 8.19
C GLY A 114 -13.34 -20.61 9.31
N LYS A 115 -13.26 -21.04 10.57
CA LYS A 115 -13.41 -20.13 11.73
C LYS A 115 -12.19 -19.24 11.86
N PRO A 116 -12.37 -17.98 12.33
CA PRO A 116 -11.26 -17.12 12.65
C PRO A 116 -10.47 -17.67 13.85
N PHE A 117 -9.19 -17.27 13.94
CA PHE A 117 -8.31 -17.60 15.05
C PHE A 117 -8.98 -17.35 16.40
N ASP A 118 -8.93 -18.38 17.26
CA ASP A 118 -9.44 -18.28 18.63
C ASP A 118 -8.38 -17.66 19.53
N ARG A 119 -8.57 -16.38 19.86
CA ARG A 119 -7.66 -15.63 20.75
C ARG A 119 -7.60 -16.17 22.17
N ALA A 120 -8.57 -16.99 22.60
CA ALA A 120 -8.54 -17.64 23.92
C ALA A 120 -7.60 -18.85 23.95
N SER A 121 -7.16 -19.33 22.80
CA SER A 121 -6.22 -20.46 22.71
C SER A 121 -4.77 -20.10 23.09
N VAL A 122 -4.44 -18.80 23.12
CA VAL A 122 -3.11 -18.27 23.42
C VAL A 122 -3.23 -17.10 24.41
N ASP A 123 -2.38 -17.06 25.40
CA ASP A 123 -2.30 -15.93 26.34
C ASP A 123 -1.56 -14.75 25.69
N LEU A 124 -2.26 -14.06 24.76
CA LEU A 124 -1.71 -12.91 24.03
C LEU A 124 -1.27 -11.76 24.97
N PRO A 125 -2.04 -11.38 26.00
CA PRO A 125 -1.62 -10.34 26.95
C PRO A 125 -0.26 -10.63 27.59
N ARG A 126 -0.05 -11.85 28.06
CA ARG A 126 1.21 -12.27 28.66
C ARG A 126 2.38 -12.17 27.66
N GLN A 127 2.15 -12.51 26.39
CA GLN A 127 3.18 -12.38 25.37
C GLN A 127 3.52 -10.90 25.07
N ILE A 128 2.52 -10.02 25.12
CA ILE A 128 2.75 -8.57 24.96
C ILE A 128 3.57 -8.03 26.14
N GLU A 129 3.26 -8.44 27.37
CA GLU A 129 4.01 -8.03 28.57
C GLU A 129 5.45 -8.54 28.56
N ALA A 130 5.70 -9.73 28.00
CA ALA A 130 7.03 -10.33 27.91
C ALA A 130 8.01 -9.55 27.00
N ILE A 131 7.53 -8.57 26.23
CA ILE A 131 8.38 -7.69 25.42
C ILE A 131 9.08 -6.63 26.29
N ALA A 132 8.49 -6.24 27.42
CA ALA A 132 8.97 -5.11 28.24
C ALA A 132 10.47 -5.19 28.62
N PRO A 133 11.02 -6.31 29.11
CA PRO A 133 12.44 -6.41 29.43
C PRO A 133 13.37 -6.22 28.23
N LEU A 134 12.90 -6.58 27.03
CA LEU A 134 13.68 -6.42 25.79
C LEU A 134 13.73 -4.96 25.35
N TRP A 135 12.64 -4.20 25.58
CA TRP A 135 12.61 -2.77 25.28
C TRP A 135 13.50 -1.92 26.17
N GLU A 136 13.70 -2.33 27.38
CA GLU A 136 14.63 -1.67 28.29
C GLU A 136 16.09 -1.76 27.82
N ARG A 137 16.36 -2.65 26.85
CA ARG A 137 17.71 -2.97 26.38
C ARG A 137 17.98 -2.63 24.92
N SER A 138 16.93 -2.58 24.06
CA SER A 138 17.10 -2.36 22.62
C SER A 138 15.91 -1.67 21.99
N ARG A 139 16.17 -0.79 21.01
CA ARG A 139 15.17 -0.23 20.10
C ARG A 139 15.20 -0.97 18.77
N ASP A 140 14.34 -1.99 18.68
CA ASP A 140 14.30 -2.94 17.57
C ASP A 140 12.90 -2.99 16.94
N LEU A 141 12.81 -2.71 15.65
CA LEU A 141 11.55 -2.74 14.89
C LEU A 141 10.86 -4.10 14.94
N ARG A 142 11.64 -5.19 15.07
CA ARG A 142 11.10 -6.55 15.23
C ARG A 142 10.22 -6.67 16.47
N LEU A 143 10.59 -6.00 17.57
CA LEU A 143 9.80 -5.98 18.82
C LEU A 143 8.50 -5.21 18.65
N LEU A 144 8.49 -4.08 17.95
CA LEU A 144 7.27 -3.33 17.68
C LEU A 144 6.35 -4.05 16.71
N VAL A 145 6.91 -4.70 15.69
CA VAL A 145 6.15 -5.48 14.71
C VAL A 145 5.51 -6.71 15.36
N ILE A 146 6.25 -7.46 16.19
CA ILE A 146 5.66 -8.60 16.91
C ILE A 146 4.56 -8.14 17.89
N ARG A 147 4.76 -7.00 18.58
CA ARG A 147 3.72 -6.40 19.40
C ARG A 147 2.48 -6.03 18.60
N ALA A 148 2.66 -5.42 17.42
CA ALA A 148 1.55 -5.08 16.53
C ALA A 148 0.76 -6.34 16.12
N ARG A 149 1.45 -7.43 15.77
CA ARG A 149 0.84 -8.73 15.44
C ARG A 149 0.05 -9.32 16.61
N LEU A 150 0.60 -9.28 17.82
CA LEU A 150 -0.07 -9.78 19.03
C LEU A 150 -1.29 -8.93 19.40
N THR A 151 -1.18 -7.60 19.40
CA THR A 151 -2.28 -6.70 19.76
C THR A 151 -3.44 -6.80 18.77
N ILE A 152 -3.18 -6.91 17.46
CA ILE A 152 -4.26 -7.03 16.50
C ILE A 152 -4.97 -8.39 16.56
N LEU A 153 -4.24 -9.48 16.82
CA LEU A 153 -4.84 -10.80 17.11
C LEU A 153 -5.70 -10.78 18.37
N ASN A 154 -5.30 -10.00 19.38
CA ASN A 154 -6.08 -9.77 20.59
C ASN A 154 -7.28 -8.82 20.38
N ARG A 155 -7.47 -8.27 19.17
CA ARG A 155 -8.48 -7.26 18.84
C ARG A 155 -8.32 -5.94 19.60
N ASP A 156 -7.10 -5.62 20.00
CA ASP A 156 -6.73 -4.36 20.65
C ASP A 156 -6.29 -3.33 19.60
N LEU A 157 -7.27 -2.49 19.17
CA LEU A 157 -7.03 -1.42 18.21
C LEU A 157 -6.06 -0.37 18.74
N ALA A 158 -6.16 -0.04 20.02
CA ALA A 158 -5.32 0.98 20.64
C ALA A 158 -3.86 0.53 20.67
N GLY A 159 -3.58 -0.69 21.17
CA GLY A 159 -2.24 -1.26 21.21
C GLY A 159 -1.63 -1.45 19.82
N PHE A 160 -2.45 -1.82 18.83
CA PHE A 160 -2.03 -1.90 17.43
C PHE A 160 -1.63 -0.53 16.88
N ALA A 161 -2.49 0.48 17.06
CA ALA A 161 -2.24 1.84 16.60
C ALA A 161 -0.98 2.45 17.25
N VAL A 162 -0.79 2.26 18.56
CA VAL A 162 0.40 2.70 19.30
C VAL A 162 1.66 2.02 18.75
N SER A 163 1.60 0.71 18.44
CA SER A 163 2.75 -0.01 17.89
C SER A 163 3.17 0.54 16.53
N ILE A 164 2.20 0.77 15.63
CA ILE A 164 2.48 1.34 14.30
C ILE A 164 2.97 2.79 14.41
N ALA A 165 2.41 3.57 15.33
CA ALA A 165 2.87 4.94 15.56
C ALA A 165 4.31 4.98 16.11
N ALA A 166 4.65 4.09 17.04
CA ALA A 166 6.00 3.97 17.56
C ALA A 166 7.01 3.56 16.48
N ILE A 167 6.62 2.67 15.53
CA ILE A 167 7.46 2.34 14.36
C ILE A 167 7.77 3.61 13.54
N ALA A 168 6.75 4.44 13.27
CA ALA A 168 6.96 5.69 12.53
C ALA A 168 7.91 6.64 13.28
N GLU A 169 7.67 6.84 14.58
CA GLU A 169 8.53 7.69 15.41
C GLU A 169 9.98 7.17 15.47
N TRP A 170 10.18 5.87 15.66
CA TRP A 170 11.53 5.31 15.71
C TRP A 170 12.30 5.45 14.41
N LEU A 171 11.63 5.26 13.28
CA LEU A 171 12.23 5.45 11.96
C LEU A 171 12.63 6.90 11.70
N GLU A 172 11.84 7.87 12.17
CA GLU A 172 12.13 9.29 12.00
C GLU A 172 13.12 9.82 13.05
N GLN A 173 13.01 9.37 14.30
CA GLN A 173 13.83 9.85 15.40
C GLN A 173 15.22 9.23 15.44
N PHE A 174 15.31 7.91 15.23
CA PHE A 174 16.57 7.16 15.34
C PHE A 174 17.21 6.88 13.98
N GLY A 175 16.46 7.03 12.88
CA GLY A 175 16.99 6.87 11.53
C GLY A 175 17.70 5.53 11.32
N ASP A 176 18.98 5.57 10.95
CA ASP A 176 19.75 4.38 10.64
C ASP A 176 20.17 3.56 11.87
N GLU A 177 20.06 4.12 13.08
CA GLU A 177 20.49 3.45 14.31
C GLU A 177 19.47 2.44 14.83
N VAL A 178 18.17 2.58 14.48
CA VAL A 178 17.15 1.60 14.91
C VAL A 178 17.41 0.22 14.29
N HIS A 179 17.25 -0.82 15.08
CA HIS A 179 17.49 -2.20 14.63
C HIS A 179 16.29 -2.78 13.83
N PRO A 180 16.55 -3.62 12.81
CA PRO A 180 17.87 -3.90 12.23
C PRO A 180 18.48 -2.65 11.58
N ARG A 181 19.77 -2.40 11.83
CA ARG A 181 20.46 -1.23 11.25
C ARG A 181 20.53 -1.33 9.74
N ALA A 182 20.43 -0.18 9.06
CA ALA A 182 20.64 -0.06 7.63
C ALA A 182 22.16 -0.04 7.34
N ALA A 183 22.82 -1.20 7.41
CA ALA A 183 24.24 -1.30 7.13
C ALA A 183 24.49 -0.99 5.65
N ASP A 184 25.43 -0.08 5.37
CA ASP A 184 25.80 0.35 4.01
C ASP A 184 24.60 0.82 3.14
N GLY A 185 23.52 1.30 3.77
CA GLY A 185 22.29 1.73 3.10
C GLY A 185 21.36 0.57 2.68
N ASP A 186 21.65 -0.67 3.10
CA ASP A 186 20.76 -1.81 2.84
C ASP A 186 19.55 -1.77 3.76
N LEU A 187 18.38 -1.46 3.20
CA LEU A 187 17.08 -1.46 3.88
C LEU A 187 16.35 -2.81 3.80
N GLY A 188 16.90 -3.80 3.11
CA GLY A 188 16.27 -5.11 2.91
C GLY A 188 15.79 -5.76 4.21
N PRO A 189 16.61 -5.81 5.29
CA PRO A 189 16.17 -6.35 6.58
C PRO A 189 14.97 -5.61 7.18
N ARG A 190 14.92 -4.27 7.09
CA ARG A 190 13.80 -3.45 7.56
C ARG A 190 12.54 -3.69 6.75
N VAL A 191 12.68 -3.76 5.42
CA VAL A 191 11.57 -4.08 4.51
C VAL A 191 10.97 -5.45 4.82
N ALA A 192 11.82 -6.44 5.09
CA ALA A 192 11.36 -7.78 5.46
C ALA A 192 10.58 -7.78 6.78
N VAL A 193 11.07 -7.07 7.79
CA VAL A 193 10.41 -6.93 9.10
C VAL A 193 9.05 -6.23 8.95
N LEU A 194 9.02 -5.06 8.32
CA LEU A 194 7.80 -4.27 8.16
C LEU A 194 6.81 -4.92 7.19
N GLY A 195 7.30 -5.66 6.19
CA GLY A 195 6.46 -6.43 5.26
C GLY A 195 5.57 -7.46 5.95
N SER A 196 5.94 -7.91 7.16
CA SER A 196 5.10 -8.81 7.95
C SER A 196 3.80 -8.17 8.45
N LEU A 197 3.68 -6.84 8.44
CA LEU A 197 2.44 -6.11 8.72
C LEU A 197 1.38 -6.31 7.61
N GLU A 198 1.79 -6.73 6.42
CA GLU A 198 0.89 -7.01 5.30
C GLU A 198 0.36 -8.46 5.30
N LEU A 199 0.82 -9.29 6.24
CA LEU A 199 0.38 -10.67 6.34
C LEU A 199 -1.15 -10.79 6.57
N PRO A 200 -1.79 -11.83 6.01
CA PRO A 200 -3.20 -12.11 6.29
C PRO A 200 -3.54 -12.22 7.78
N THR A 201 -2.58 -12.64 8.60
CA THR A 201 -2.70 -12.73 10.08
C THR A 201 -2.66 -11.37 10.78
N VAL A 202 -2.44 -10.27 10.05
CA VAL A 202 -2.56 -8.88 10.51
C VAL A 202 -3.78 -8.21 9.89
N VAL A 203 -3.89 -8.29 8.55
CA VAL A 203 -4.94 -7.60 7.79
C VAL A 203 -6.34 -8.13 8.11
N PHE A 204 -6.52 -9.47 8.18
CA PHE A 204 -7.84 -10.01 8.49
C PHE A 204 -8.31 -9.74 9.92
N PRO A 205 -7.50 -9.91 10.98
CA PRO A 205 -7.92 -9.56 12.33
C PRO A 205 -8.42 -8.13 12.48
N LEU A 206 -7.82 -7.17 11.76
CA LEU A 206 -8.26 -5.77 11.80
C LEU A 206 -9.72 -5.60 11.34
N GLN A 207 -10.23 -6.45 10.43
CA GLN A 207 -11.63 -6.43 10.04
C GLN A 207 -12.60 -6.83 11.18
N TYR A 208 -12.11 -7.55 12.18
CA TYR A 208 -12.89 -8.09 13.29
C TYR A 208 -12.72 -7.29 14.60
N VAL A 209 -11.94 -6.21 14.56
CA VAL A 209 -11.80 -5.33 15.72
C VAL A 209 -13.13 -4.62 15.99
N PRO A 210 -13.63 -4.59 17.24
CA PRO A 210 -14.80 -3.81 17.62
C PRO A 210 -14.54 -2.31 17.40
N LEU A 211 -15.37 -1.67 16.60
CA LEU A 211 -15.36 -0.23 16.37
C LEU A 211 -16.26 0.49 17.38
N CYS A 212 -17.38 -0.13 17.73
CA CYS A 212 -18.29 0.25 18.80
C CYS A 212 -19.16 -0.94 19.19
N GLU A 213 -19.96 -0.79 20.25
CA GLU A 213 -20.94 -1.78 20.71
C GLU A 213 -22.36 -1.30 20.45
N GLY A 214 -23.09 -2.09 19.67
CA GLY A 214 -24.53 -1.86 19.45
C GLY A 214 -25.37 -2.59 20.48
N ARG A 215 -26.36 -1.91 21.08
CA ARG A 215 -27.19 -2.44 22.18
C ARG A 215 -27.89 -3.77 21.89
N ARG A 216 -28.20 -4.06 20.62
CA ARG A 216 -28.95 -5.26 20.19
C ARG A 216 -28.14 -6.21 19.32
N ILE A 217 -27.07 -5.75 18.75
CA ILE A 217 -26.31 -6.47 17.72
C ILE A 217 -24.89 -6.86 18.19
N GLY A 218 -24.49 -6.43 19.40
CA GLY A 218 -23.13 -6.63 19.91
C GLY A 218 -22.10 -5.79 19.19
N ALA A 219 -20.88 -6.30 19.07
CA ALA A 219 -19.77 -5.58 18.48
C ALA A 219 -20.00 -5.26 17.00
N VAL A 220 -19.93 -3.98 16.64
CA VAL A 220 -19.90 -3.52 15.25
C VAL A 220 -18.46 -3.53 14.78
N THR A 221 -18.19 -4.27 13.71
CA THR A 221 -16.86 -4.43 13.12
C THR A 221 -16.90 -4.06 11.63
N TYR A 222 -15.76 -3.80 11.03
CA TYR A 222 -15.70 -3.59 9.57
C TYR A 222 -16.18 -4.85 8.81
N ARG A 223 -15.89 -6.04 9.34
CA ARG A 223 -16.40 -7.29 8.77
C ARG A 223 -17.93 -7.36 8.75
N SER A 224 -18.60 -6.97 9.85
CA SER A 224 -20.08 -6.93 9.89
C SER A 224 -20.65 -5.93 8.88
N TRP A 225 -19.94 -4.81 8.65
CA TRP A 225 -20.31 -3.84 7.62
C TRP A 225 -20.21 -4.42 6.20
N MET A 226 -19.10 -5.08 5.85
CA MET A 226 -18.92 -5.74 4.54
C MET A 226 -20.00 -6.80 4.26
N ILE A 227 -20.43 -7.54 5.28
CA ILE A 227 -21.51 -8.52 5.15
C ILE A 227 -22.86 -7.81 4.90
N ALA A 228 -23.10 -6.70 5.58
CA ALA A 228 -24.34 -5.94 5.46
C ALA A 228 -24.46 -5.27 4.08
N SER A 229 -23.36 -4.69 3.56
CA SER A 229 -23.30 -4.10 2.20
C SER A 229 -23.36 -5.16 1.08
N GLY A 230 -23.05 -6.41 1.39
CA GLY A 230 -23.03 -7.50 0.40
C GLY A 230 -21.69 -7.69 -0.30
N ASP A 231 -20.64 -6.97 0.12
CA ASP A 231 -19.29 -7.08 -0.43
C ASP A 231 -18.69 -8.46 -0.19
N VAL A 232 -19.11 -9.11 0.91
CA VAL A 232 -18.66 -10.45 1.26
C VAL A 232 -19.80 -11.31 1.76
N LYS A 233 -19.71 -12.63 1.52
CA LYS A 233 -20.68 -13.59 2.07
C LYS A 233 -20.38 -13.84 3.56
N PRO A 234 -21.43 -13.98 4.41
CA PRO A 234 -21.25 -14.35 5.80
C PRO A 234 -20.69 -15.80 5.90
N ARG A 235 -19.83 -16.05 6.88
CA ARG A 235 -19.38 -17.37 7.28
C ARG A 235 -20.40 -18.02 8.22
N ALA A 236 -20.24 -19.33 8.50
CA ALA A 236 -21.19 -20.12 9.27
C ALA A 236 -21.60 -19.52 10.63
N ASN A 237 -20.72 -18.76 11.28
CA ASN A 237 -20.94 -18.16 12.59
C ASN A 237 -21.17 -16.63 12.53
N GLU A 238 -21.29 -16.05 11.33
CA GLU A 238 -21.49 -14.61 11.15
C GLU A 238 -22.96 -14.31 10.84
N GLN A 239 -23.52 -13.34 11.54
CA GLN A 239 -24.88 -12.89 11.31
C GLN A 239 -24.90 -11.71 10.33
N LYS A 240 -25.87 -11.75 9.40
CA LYS A 240 -26.11 -10.62 8.51
C LYS A 240 -27.09 -9.68 9.17
N HIS A 241 -26.68 -8.46 9.45
CA HIS A 241 -27.52 -7.36 9.89
C HIS A 241 -27.82 -6.41 8.71
N PRO A 242 -28.96 -5.71 8.69
CA PRO A 242 -29.18 -4.62 7.74
C PRO A 242 -28.14 -3.52 7.93
N SER A 243 -27.66 -2.93 6.82
CA SER A 243 -26.67 -1.83 6.87
C SER A 243 -27.17 -0.62 7.67
N ALA A 244 -28.47 -0.31 7.59
CA ALA A 244 -29.11 0.73 8.40
C ALA A 244 -28.96 0.47 9.91
N THR A 245 -29.13 -0.78 10.35
CA THR A 245 -29.00 -1.14 11.78
C THR A 245 -27.55 -0.96 12.28
N LEU A 246 -26.56 -1.23 11.43
CA LEU A 246 -25.14 -0.99 11.78
C LEU A 246 -24.82 0.51 11.79
N ALA A 247 -25.36 1.28 10.84
CA ALA A 247 -25.22 2.73 10.81
C ALA A 247 -25.85 3.40 12.04
N ASP A 248 -27.07 2.96 12.42
CA ASP A 248 -27.74 3.44 13.64
C ASP A 248 -26.91 3.09 14.89
N ALA A 249 -26.33 1.89 14.96
CA ALA A 249 -25.49 1.49 16.09
C ALA A 249 -24.22 2.33 16.20
N ILE A 250 -23.60 2.71 15.08
CA ILE A 250 -22.44 3.64 15.06
C ILE A 250 -22.89 5.04 15.51
N ALA A 251 -24.04 5.53 15.02
CA ALA A 251 -24.57 6.84 15.38
C ALA A 251 -24.96 6.93 16.86
N ASP A 252 -25.50 5.84 17.44
CA ASP A 252 -25.91 5.73 18.84
C ASP A 252 -24.76 5.38 19.80
N ALA A 253 -23.54 5.10 19.29
CA ALA A 253 -22.41 4.74 20.11
C ALA A 253 -22.00 5.88 21.05
N PRO A 254 -21.54 5.57 22.29
CA PRO A 254 -21.02 6.58 23.20
C PRO A 254 -19.94 7.43 22.53
N ALA A 255 -20.04 8.76 22.70
CA ALA A 255 -19.18 9.71 21.99
C ALA A 255 -17.69 9.53 22.32
N ASP A 256 -17.37 9.14 23.55
CA ASP A 256 -16.01 8.83 24.02
C ASP A 256 -15.44 7.59 23.33
N VAL A 257 -16.23 6.51 23.21
CA VAL A 257 -15.80 5.27 22.51
C VAL A 257 -15.53 5.55 21.04
N LEU A 258 -16.48 6.23 20.37
CA LEU A 258 -16.32 6.54 18.96
C LEU A 258 -15.17 7.53 18.70
N SER A 259 -14.97 8.50 19.60
CA SER A 259 -13.83 9.43 19.55
C SER A 259 -12.50 8.70 19.70
N ALA A 260 -12.40 7.76 20.65
CA ALA A 260 -11.21 6.93 20.83
C ALA A 260 -10.93 6.07 19.59
N THR A 261 -11.96 5.43 19.04
CA THR A 261 -11.83 4.63 17.80
C THR A 261 -11.34 5.48 16.64
N ARG A 262 -11.95 6.66 16.41
CA ARG A 262 -11.51 7.61 15.37
C ARG A 262 -10.07 8.04 15.56
N LYS A 263 -9.66 8.37 16.80
CA LYS A 263 -8.29 8.74 17.12
C LYS A 263 -7.31 7.64 16.72
N HIS A 264 -7.57 6.38 17.09
CA HIS A 264 -6.68 5.27 16.79
C HIS A 264 -6.63 4.94 15.29
N VAL A 265 -7.76 5.03 14.57
CA VAL A 265 -7.79 4.82 13.12
C VAL A 265 -7.01 5.93 12.39
N THR A 266 -7.18 7.19 12.81
CA THR A 266 -6.42 8.32 12.26
C THR A 266 -4.93 8.18 12.55
N MET A 267 -4.56 7.75 13.77
CA MET A 267 -3.17 7.46 14.15
C MET A 267 -2.57 6.37 13.25
N LEU A 268 -3.28 5.28 12.99
CA LEU A 268 -2.84 4.23 12.07
C LEU A 268 -2.60 4.77 10.67
N LYS A 269 -3.55 5.52 10.11
CA LYS A 269 -3.44 6.09 8.76
C LYS A 269 -2.23 6.99 8.63
N THR A 270 -2.11 7.97 9.52
CA THR A 270 -1.01 8.93 9.48
C THR A 270 0.35 8.25 9.68
N SER A 271 0.44 7.28 10.60
CA SER A 271 1.68 6.56 10.86
C SER A 271 2.11 5.66 9.70
N LEU A 272 1.18 4.94 9.08
CA LEU A 272 1.46 4.14 7.88
C LEU A 272 1.94 5.02 6.70
N ALA A 273 1.37 6.21 6.55
CA ALA A 273 1.82 7.18 5.55
C ALA A 273 3.23 7.68 5.85
N ARG A 274 3.55 8.00 7.11
CA ARG A 274 4.89 8.42 7.57
C ARG A 274 5.93 7.31 7.33
N ILE A 275 5.63 6.07 7.74
CA ILE A 275 6.49 4.91 7.49
C ILE A 275 6.79 4.79 5.99
N ARG A 276 5.75 4.79 5.15
CA ARG A 276 5.92 4.72 3.69
C ARG A 276 6.80 5.84 3.15
N ASN A 277 6.60 7.06 3.66
CA ASN A 277 7.36 8.24 3.22
C ASN A 277 8.86 8.12 3.54
N VAL A 278 9.24 7.59 4.72
CA VAL A 278 10.65 7.35 5.08
C VAL A 278 11.36 6.46 4.05
N PHE A 279 10.70 5.39 3.58
CA PHE A 279 11.27 4.49 2.58
C PHE A 279 11.20 5.04 1.15
N MET A 280 10.15 5.78 0.81
CA MET A 280 10.04 6.46 -0.49
C MET A 280 11.14 7.49 -0.70
N LEU A 281 11.56 8.22 0.33
CA LEU A 281 12.68 9.16 0.27
C LEU A 281 14.03 8.47 -0.02
N GLN A 282 14.11 7.17 0.15
CA GLN A 282 15.28 6.32 -0.12
C GLN A 282 15.06 5.41 -1.34
N ASP A 283 14.08 5.71 -2.19
CA ASP A 283 13.70 4.95 -3.40
C ASP A 283 13.36 3.47 -3.13
N VAL A 284 12.87 3.14 -1.93
CA VAL A 284 12.51 1.79 -1.52
C VAL A 284 11.00 1.65 -1.33
N SER A 285 10.41 0.60 -1.93
CA SER A 285 9.00 0.27 -1.73
C SER A 285 8.83 -0.77 -0.64
N LEU A 286 7.96 -0.49 0.34
CA LEU A 286 7.64 -1.42 1.44
C LEU A 286 6.64 -2.52 1.04
N GLY A 287 5.90 -2.36 -0.07
CA GLY A 287 4.85 -3.31 -0.45
C GLY A 287 3.65 -3.38 0.51
N LEU A 288 3.41 -2.33 1.30
CA LEU A 288 2.23 -2.21 2.16
C LEU A 288 1.07 -1.62 1.35
N GLU A 289 0.14 -2.44 0.91
CA GLU A 289 -1.00 -2.04 0.08
C GLU A 289 -2.35 -2.34 0.76
N ASN A 290 -2.53 -3.55 1.28
CA ASN A 290 -3.82 -4.00 1.83
C ASN A 290 -4.10 -3.39 3.21
N LEU A 291 -3.08 -3.27 4.06
CA LEU A 291 -3.25 -2.69 5.39
C LEU A 291 -3.65 -1.21 5.32
N PRO A 292 -2.95 -0.32 4.60
CA PRO A 292 -3.38 1.07 4.44
C PRO A 292 -4.77 1.21 3.81
N ALA A 293 -5.05 0.45 2.73
CA ALA A 293 -6.35 0.47 2.08
C ALA A 293 -7.50 0.03 3.00
N LEU A 294 -7.25 -0.93 3.89
CA LEU A 294 -8.23 -1.35 4.89
C LEU A 294 -8.46 -0.27 5.95
N VAL A 295 -7.39 0.38 6.42
CA VAL A 295 -7.48 1.49 7.40
C VAL A 295 -8.28 2.66 6.81
N ASP A 296 -8.06 3.03 5.54
CA ASP A 296 -8.83 4.07 4.86
C ASP A 296 -10.32 3.74 4.80
N ARG A 297 -10.67 2.48 4.49
CA ARG A 297 -12.07 2.03 4.47
C ARG A 297 -12.71 2.06 5.86
N ILE A 298 -11.97 1.68 6.90
CA ILE A 298 -12.45 1.75 8.29
C ILE A 298 -12.63 3.21 8.70
N GLN A 299 -11.72 4.11 8.33
CA GLN A 299 -11.84 5.54 8.59
C GLN A 299 -13.10 6.12 7.95
N GLY A 300 -13.35 5.81 6.66
CA GLY A 300 -14.56 6.24 5.97
C GLY A 300 -15.86 5.77 6.64
N LEU A 301 -15.83 4.63 7.36
CA LEU A 301 -16.97 4.11 8.11
C LEU A 301 -17.16 4.84 9.44
N VAL A 302 -16.10 5.07 10.23
CA VAL A 302 -16.21 5.64 11.59
C VAL A 302 -16.16 7.15 11.62
N ASP A 303 -15.57 7.78 10.60
CA ASP A 303 -15.50 9.23 10.44
C ASP A 303 -15.67 9.68 8.98
N PRO A 304 -16.91 9.63 8.46
CA PRO A 304 -17.18 10.07 7.08
C PRO A 304 -16.80 11.52 6.81
N GLN A 305 -16.77 12.37 7.85
CA GLN A 305 -16.41 13.77 7.72
C GLN A 305 -14.89 13.98 7.64
N ALA A 306 -14.07 13.12 8.24
CA ALA A 306 -12.62 13.20 8.11
C ALA A 306 -12.21 12.91 6.66
N ALA A 307 -12.81 11.92 6.01
CA ALA A 307 -12.59 11.63 4.60
C ALA A 307 -12.89 12.87 3.72
N GLN A 308 -13.99 13.58 4.01
CA GLN A 308 -14.35 14.81 3.30
C GLN A 308 -13.41 15.99 3.63
N ARG A 309 -12.88 16.08 4.88
CA ARG A 309 -11.93 17.12 5.26
C ARG A 309 -10.57 16.91 4.63
N GLU A 310 -10.10 15.66 4.52
CA GLU A 310 -8.85 15.35 3.81
C GLU A 310 -8.96 15.68 2.32
N GLU A 311 -10.11 15.46 1.69
CA GLU A 311 -10.37 15.90 0.33
C GLU A 311 -10.30 17.43 0.20
N THR A 312 -10.73 18.18 1.22
CA THR A 312 -10.65 19.64 1.25
C THR A 312 -9.26 20.14 1.63
N VAL A 313 -8.52 19.44 2.51
CA VAL A 313 -7.16 19.84 2.94
C VAL A 313 -6.10 19.41 1.91
N ALA A 314 -6.24 18.24 1.28
CA ALA A 314 -5.42 17.86 0.12
C ALA A 314 -5.60 18.85 -1.05
N GLY A 315 -6.76 19.52 -1.14
CA GLY A 315 -6.98 20.66 -2.03
C GLY A 315 -6.38 22.00 -1.57
N ALA A 316 -5.98 22.09 -0.28
CA ALA A 316 -5.48 23.37 0.31
C ALA A 316 -3.96 23.38 0.53
N GLU A 317 -3.29 22.23 0.58
CA GLU A 317 -1.84 22.14 0.86
C GLU A 317 -0.95 22.25 -0.38
N TYR A 318 -1.55 22.16 -1.56
CA TYR A 318 -0.96 22.59 -2.81
C TYR A 318 -1.83 23.73 -3.35
N ASP A 319 -1.29 24.92 -3.41
CA ASP A 319 -1.84 26.06 -4.18
C ASP A 319 -1.76 25.75 -5.69
N ILE A 320 -2.35 24.60 -6.06
CA ILE A 320 -2.47 24.14 -7.44
C ILE A 320 -3.82 24.67 -7.91
N ALA A 321 -3.78 25.71 -8.70
CA ALA A 321 -4.98 26.18 -9.39
C ALA A 321 -5.72 24.96 -9.98
N PRO A 322 -7.03 24.79 -9.71
CA PRO A 322 -7.77 23.64 -10.20
C PRO A 322 -7.67 23.57 -11.72
N ALA A 323 -7.47 22.37 -12.27
CA ALA A 323 -7.40 22.14 -13.72
C ALA A 323 -8.72 22.45 -14.43
N GLY A 324 -9.80 22.66 -13.69
CA GLY A 324 -11.16 22.96 -14.10
C GLY A 324 -12.15 22.56 -13.00
N ASP A 325 -13.41 22.87 -13.19
CA ASP A 325 -14.49 22.44 -12.31
C ASP A 325 -14.75 20.93 -12.46
N ALA A 326 -15.36 20.31 -11.43
CA ALA A 326 -15.75 18.90 -11.51
C ALA A 326 -16.74 18.69 -12.69
N PRO A 327 -16.54 17.65 -13.53
CA PRO A 327 -17.40 17.43 -14.67
C PRO A 327 -18.85 17.15 -14.22
N ALA A 328 -19.79 17.84 -14.83
CA ALA A 328 -21.24 17.69 -14.59
C ALA A 328 -21.95 16.96 -15.74
N SER A 329 -21.26 16.66 -16.82
CA SER A 329 -21.79 15.96 -17.99
C SER A 329 -20.77 14.99 -18.60
N LEU A 330 -21.24 14.02 -19.40
CA LEU A 330 -20.38 13.10 -20.16
C LEU A 330 -19.42 13.84 -21.08
N ALA A 331 -19.88 14.93 -21.71
CA ALA A 331 -19.06 15.74 -22.60
C ALA A 331 -17.93 16.46 -21.84
N GLU A 332 -18.20 16.97 -20.65
CA GLU A 332 -17.18 17.58 -19.78
C GLU A 332 -16.19 16.54 -19.26
N ALA A 333 -16.68 15.37 -18.86
CA ALA A 333 -15.80 14.26 -18.44
C ALA A 333 -14.88 13.81 -19.60
N GLN A 334 -15.37 13.79 -20.82
CA GLN A 334 -14.57 13.50 -22.01
C GLN A 334 -13.50 14.58 -22.26
N GLN A 335 -13.84 15.86 -22.12
CA GLN A 335 -12.88 16.96 -22.22
C GLN A 335 -11.83 16.92 -21.11
N ALA A 336 -12.23 16.57 -19.88
CA ALA A 336 -11.31 16.41 -18.76
C ALA A 336 -10.28 15.29 -19.03
N LEU A 337 -10.73 14.11 -19.50
CA LEU A 337 -9.82 13.02 -19.86
C LEU A 337 -8.92 13.38 -21.06
N ALA A 338 -9.41 14.15 -22.02
CA ALA A 338 -8.60 14.65 -23.13
C ALA A 338 -7.47 15.57 -22.63
N ALA A 339 -7.77 16.51 -21.73
CA ALA A 339 -6.79 17.41 -21.13
C ALA A 339 -5.71 16.66 -20.30
N ILE A 340 -6.13 15.62 -19.58
CA ILE A 340 -5.20 14.75 -18.84
C ILE A 340 -4.30 13.96 -19.81
N ALA A 341 -4.88 13.39 -20.87
CA ALA A 341 -4.12 12.65 -21.88
C ALA A 341 -3.11 13.56 -22.61
N ASP A 342 -3.48 14.81 -22.87
CA ASP A 342 -2.59 15.81 -23.47
C ASP A 342 -1.45 16.20 -22.52
N TYR A 343 -1.69 16.29 -21.22
CA TYR A 343 -0.65 16.49 -20.23
C TYR A 343 0.36 15.34 -20.25
N TYR A 344 -0.09 14.10 -20.08
CA TYR A 344 0.81 12.94 -20.11
C TYR A 344 1.56 12.79 -21.42
N ALA A 345 0.91 13.05 -22.56
CA ALA A 345 1.57 12.99 -23.86
C ALA A 345 2.70 14.01 -24.05
N ARG A 346 2.58 15.19 -23.41
CA ARG A 346 3.59 16.26 -23.47
C ARG A 346 4.69 16.12 -22.42
N SER A 347 4.30 15.80 -21.19
CA SER A 347 5.18 15.90 -20.02
C SER A 347 5.73 14.54 -19.60
N GLU A 348 4.97 13.46 -19.80
CA GLU A 348 5.31 12.11 -19.34
C GLU A 348 4.89 11.05 -20.38
N PRO A 349 5.43 11.07 -21.61
CA PRO A 349 4.95 10.19 -22.70
C PRO A 349 5.19 8.69 -22.44
N SER A 350 6.12 8.34 -21.58
CA SER A 350 6.39 6.96 -21.15
C SER A 350 5.55 6.50 -19.95
N SER A 351 4.69 7.36 -19.40
CA SER A 351 3.83 6.99 -18.28
C SER A 351 2.78 5.95 -18.70
N PRO A 352 2.65 4.83 -17.96
CA PRO A 352 1.61 3.84 -18.24
C PRO A 352 0.19 4.35 -17.92
N ALA A 353 0.05 5.52 -17.30
CA ALA A 353 -1.23 6.19 -17.14
C ALA A 353 -1.81 6.68 -18.47
N LEU A 354 -0.96 7.11 -19.40
CA LEU A 354 -1.40 7.66 -20.70
C LEU A 354 -2.30 6.71 -21.51
N PRO A 355 -1.91 5.45 -21.78
CA PRO A 355 -2.78 4.53 -22.51
C PRO A 355 -4.10 4.23 -21.77
N LEU A 356 -4.10 4.19 -20.45
CA LEU A 356 -5.32 3.95 -19.65
C LEU A 356 -6.27 5.13 -19.70
N VAL A 357 -5.75 6.36 -19.62
CA VAL A 357 -6.55 7.60 -19.77
C VAL A 357 -7.15 7.68 -21.17
N ARG A 358 -6.37 7.38 -22.21
CA ARG A 358 -6.86 7.32 -23.61
C ARG A 358 -7.93 6.26 -23.78
N GLN A 359 -7.76 5.09 -23.15
CA GLN A 359 -8.75 4.03 -23.17
C GLN A 359 -10.05 4.47 -22.46
N ALA A 360 -9.95 5.09 -21.28
CA ALA A 360 -11.10 5.63 -20.56
C ALA A 360 -11.84 6.69 -21.41
N HIS A 361 -11.11 7.62 -22.04
CA HIS A 361 -11.66 8.62 -22.95
C HIS A 361 -12.42 7.99 -24.13
N GLN A 362 -11.87 6.91 -24.70
CA GLN A 362 -12.47 6.21 -25.86
C GLN A 362 -13.77 5.49 -25.50
N LEU A 363 -13.95 5.08 -24.24
CA LEU A 363 -15.12 4.32 -23.79
C LEU A 363 -16.31 5.20 -23.42
N ILE A 364 -16.12 6.51 -23.26
CA ILE A 364 -17.23 7.42 -22.93
C ILE A 364 -18.20 7.49 -24.11
N GLY A 365 -19.49 7.34 -23.80
CA GLY A 365 -20.58 7.38 -24.78
C GLY A 365 -20.68 6.14 -25.67
N LYS A 366 -19.93 5.07 -25.37
CA LYS A 366 -20.02 3.80 -26.08
C LYS A 366 -21.10 2.91 -25.49
N SER A 367 -21.80 2.17 -26.35
CA SER A 367 -22.76 1.16 -25.89
C SER A 367 -22.05 0.01 -25.15
N PHE A 368 -22.78 -0.73 -24.31
CA PHE A 368 -22.25 -1.88 -23.59
C PHE A 368 -21.52 -2.88 -24.51
N PHE A 369 -22.08 -3.11 -25.71
CA PHE A 369 -21.48 -4.03 -26.68
C PHE A 369 -20.18 -3.51 -27.26
N GLU A 370 -20.11 -2.23 -27.59
CA GLU A 370 -18.87 -1.59 -28.03
C GLU A 370 -17.80 -1.65 -26.94
N VAL A 371 -18.19 -1.36 -25.69
CA VAL A 371 -17.29 -1.47 -24.54
C VAL A 371 -16.75 -2.88 -24.39
N MET A 372 -17.63 -3.90 -24.43
CA MET A 372 -17.21 -5.32 -24.33
C MET A 372 -16.32 -5.72 -25.52
N SER A 373 -16.62 -5.27 -26.74
CA SER A 373 -15.81 -5.60 -27.92
C SER A 373 -14.42 -4.94 -27.87
N ILE A 374 -14.28 -3.80 -27.23
CA ILE A 374 -13.01 -3.10 -27.04
C ILE A 374 -12.18 -3.74 -25.91
N LEU A 375 -12.80 -4.04 -24.77
CA LEU A 375 -12.09 -4.51 -23.58
C LEU A 375 -11.78 -6.02 -23.60
N VAL A 376 -12.70 -6.83 -24.12
CA VAL A 376 -12.60 -8.30 -24.07
C VAL A 376 -13.01 -8.97 -25.39
N PRO A 377 -12.40 -8.61 -26.54
CA PRO A 377 -12.81 -9.05 -27.86
C PRO A 377 -12.85 -10.59 -27.99
N THR A 378 -11.87 -11.27 -27.43
CA THR A 378 -11.74 -12.75 -27.51
C THR A 378 -12.78 -13.50 -26.68
N GLN A 379 -13.47 -12.85 -25.75
CA GLN A 379 -14.49 -13.46 -24.88
C GLN A 379 -15.93 -13.13 -25.32
N MET A 380 -16.11 -12.22 -26.29
CA MET A 380 -17.44 -11.79 -26.74
C MET A 380 -18.32 -12.93 -27.23
N GLU A 381 -17.75 -13.92 -27.91
CA GLU A 381 -18.51 -15.08 -28.42
C GLU A 381 -19.02 -16.00 -27.33
N LYS A 382 -18.33 -16.02 -26.18
CA LYS A 382 -18.65 -16.86 -25.02
C LYS A 382 -19.45 -16.12 -23.95
N ALA A 383 -19.60 -14.82 -24.08
CA ALA A 383 -20.30 -13.99 -23.10
C ALA A 383 -21.82 -14.20 -23.20
N ALA A 384 -22.45 -14.51 -22.06
CA ALA A 384 -23.89 -14.67 -21.94
C ALA A 384 -24.37 -14.10 -20.59
N PHE A 385 -25.56 -13.51 -20.61
CA PHE A 385 -26.27 -13.13 -19.37
C PHE A 385 -27.03 -14.34 -18.83
N GLN A 386 -26.86 -14.63 -17.55
CA GLN A 386 -27.71 -15.58 -16.84
C GLN A 386 -28.93 -14.84 -16.26
N ILE A 387 -30.11 -15.23 -16.69
CA ILE A 387 -31.37 -14.58 -16.29
C ILE A 387 -32.22 -15.59 -15.55
N GLY A 388 -32.58 -15.26 -14.29
CA GLY A 388 -33.32 -16.09 -13.36
C GLY A 388 -32.48 -16.50 -12.15
N ALA A 389 -33.13 -16.85 -11.05
CA ALA A 389 -32.46 -17.25 -9.80
C ALA A 389 -32.41 -18.78 -9.65
N ASP A 390 -33.56 -19.47 -9.70
CA ASP A 390 -33.67 -20.92 -9.53
C ASP A 390 -33.80 -21.67 -10.84
N LEU A 391 -34.45 -21.08 -11.82
CA LEU A 391 -34.48 -21.50 -13.22
C LEU A 391 -33.86 -20.38 -14.04
N PHE A 392 -32.67 -20.62 -14.55
CA PHE A 392 -31.96 -19.63 -15.37
C PHE A 392 -31.87 -20.07 -16.82
N PHE A 393 -31.88 -19.11 -17.73
CA PHE A 393 -31.49 -19.31 -19.12
C PHE A 393 -30.34 -18.38 -19.47
N GLU A 394 -29.49 -18.84 -20.38
CA GLU A 394 -28.37 -18.05 -20.90
C GLU A 394 -28.81 -17.27 -22.13
N LEU A 395 -28.64 -15.95 -22.06
CA LEU A 395 -28.86 -15.07 -23.19
C LEU A 395 -27.50 -14.61 -23.74
N PRO A 396 -27.04 -15.18 -24.89
CA PRO A 396 -25.75 -14.81 -25.46
C PRO A 396 -25.70 -13.33 -25.83
N VAL A 397 -24.63 -12.64 -25.40
CA VAL A 397 -24.42 -11.21 -25.62
C VAL A 397 -24.43 -10.84 -27.10
N ASN A 398 -23.89 -11.70 -27.97
CA ASN A 398 -23.86 -11.50 -29.42
C ASN A 398 -25.26 -11.52 -30.10
N LYS A 399 -26.28 -12.07 -29.45
CA LYS A 399 -27.66 -12.01 -29.94
C LYS A 399 -28.32 -10.68 -29.59
N LEU A 400 -27.95 -10.06 -28.49
CA LEU A 400 -28.47 -8.77 -28.07
C LEU A 400 -27.88 -7.62 -28.92
N SER A 401 -26.65 -7.74 -29.40
CA SER A 401 -26.03 -6.76 -30.29
C SER A 401 -26.73 -6.60 -31.64
N LYS A 402 -27.58 -7.55 -32.01
CA LYS A 402 -28.36 -7.52 -33.27
C LYS A 402 -29.75 -6.91 -33.09
N LEU A 403 -30.14 -6.53 -31.89
CA LEU A 403 -31.38 -5.79 -31.67
C LEU A 403 -31.19 -4.38 -32.26
N PRO A 404 -32.14 -3.87 -33.07
CA PRO A 404 -32.02 -2.52 -33.59
C PRO A 404 -31.96 -1.54 -32.42
N GLU A 405 -30.92 -0.75 -32.41
CA GLU A 405 -30.77 0.39 -31.49
C GLU A 405 -31.79 1.48 -31.90
N SER A 406 -33.07 1.21 -31.57
CA SER A 406 -34.17 2.15 -31.80
C SER A 406 -34.34 3.04 -30.55
N ALA A 407 -33.37 3.91 -30.34
CA ALA A 407 -33.64 5.20 -29.71
C ALA A 407 -32.94 6.24 -30.56
N PRO A 408 -33.66 7.29 -31.06
CA PRO A 408 -32.96 8.44 -31.61
C PRO A 408 -32.04 8.93 -30.52
N ALA A 409 -30.72 8.97 -30.81
CA ALA A 409 -29.81 9.79 -30.03
C ALA A 409 -30.54 11.12 -29.81
N PRO A 410 -30.60 11.68 -28.59
CA PRO A 410 -31.08 13.02 -28.41
C PRO A 410 -30.24 13.84 -29.37
N GLU A 411 -30.92 14.36 -30.39
CA GLU A 411 -30.33 15.34 -31.32
C GLU A 411 -29.66 16.35 -30.39
N ALA A 412 -28.34 16.39 -30.45
CA ALA A 412 -27.58 17.45 -29.83
C ALA A 412 -28.16 18.73 -30.40
N SER A 413 -29.05 19.35 -29.65
CA SER A 413 -29.48 20.72 -29.94
C SER A 413 -28.20 21.48 -30.20
N PRO A 414 -28.05 22.19 -31.30
CA PRO A 414 -26.88 22.99 -31.58
C PRO A 414 -26.84 24.07 -30.49
N SER A 415 -26.30 23.75 -29.33
CA SER A 415 -25.91 24.74 -28.35
C SER A 415 -24.82 25.53 -29.00
N SER A 416 -25.21 26.74 -29.34
CA SER A 416 -24.42 27.85 -29.86
C SER A 416 -22.94 27.69 -29.48
N SER A 417 -22.13 27.26 -30.42
CA SER A 417 -20.69 27.45 -30.43
C SER A 417 -20.41 28.93 -30.19
N ARG A 418 -20.08 29.30 -28.96
CA ARG A 418 -19.37 30.53 -28.67
C ARG A 418 -17.95 30.33 -29.22
N PRO A 419 -17.53 31.06 -30.24
CA PRO A 419 -16.16 31.04 -30.70
C PRO A 419 -15.34 31.80 -29.67
N GLY A 420 -14.35 31.14 -29.02
CA GLY A 420 -13.32 31.81 -28.24
C GLY A 420 -13.35 31.56 -26.74
N GLY A 421 -13.91 30.46 -26.25
CA GLY A 421 -13.68 30.01 -24.84
C GLY A 421 -12.33 29.35 -24.70
N SER A 422 -11.55 29.78 -23.72
CA SER A 422 -10.38 29.03 -23.20
C SER A 422 -10.80 27.59 -22.92
N PRO A 423 -9.93 26.59 -23.12
CA PRO A 423 -10.28 25.20 -22.83
C PRO A 423 -10.74 25.12 -21.35
N GLN A 424 -11.89 24.47 -21.11
CA GLN A 424 -12.52 24.37 -19.79
C GLN A 424 -11.62 23.65 -18.79
N TYR A 425 -10.75 22.76 -19.30
CA TYR A 425 -9.78 22.01 -18.52
C TYR A 425 -8.36 22.28 -19.02
N ARG A 426 -7.45 22.60 -18.08
CA ARG A 426 -6.04 22.82 -18.35
C ARG A 426 -5.21 22.12 -17.31
N VAL A 427 -4.45 21.12 -17.73
CA VAL A 427 -3.59 20.30 -16.89
C VAL A 427 -2.13 20.67 -17.16
N GLU A 428 -1.45 21.18 -16.13
CA GLU A 428 -0.06 21.63 -16.22
C GLU A 428 0.88 20.81 -15.33
N SER A 429 0.32 20.02 -14.38
CA SER A 429 1.10 19.21 -13.46
C SER A 429 0.50 17.82 -13.26
N ARG A 430 1.36 16.85 -12.81
CA ARG A 430 0.91 15.50 -12.46
C ARG A 430 -0.17 15.52 -11.37
N ALA A 431 -0.01 16.39 -10.37
CA ALA A 431 -0.98 16.52 -9.28
C ALA A 431 -2.35 16.98 -9.79
N GLN A 432 -2.40 17.94 -10.73
CA GLN A 432 -3.65 18.34 -11.41
C GLN A 432 -4.24 17.20 -12.22
N ALA A 433 -3.42 16.42 -12.94
CA ALA A 433 -3.89 15.25 -13.69
C ALA A 433 -4.53 14.21 -12.77
N ILE A 434 -3.92 13.91 -11.63
CA ILE A 434 -4.42 12.96 -10.63
C ILE A 434 -5.72 13.47 -10.00
N ALA A 435 -5.78 14.75 -9.61
CA ALA A 435 -6.99 15.35 -9.04
C ALA A 435 -8.17 15.34 -10.03
N LEU A 436 -7.90 15.65 -11.29
CA LEU A 436 -8.94 15.64 -12.32
C LEU A 436 -9.38 14.20 -12.67
N LEU A 437 -8.48 13.22 -12.67
CA LEU A 437 -8.84 11.79 -12.78
C LEU A 437 -9.82 11.36 -11.68
N ASP A 438 -9.59 11.80 -10.45
CA ASP A 438 -10.45 11.51 -9.32
C ASP A 438 -11.85 12.16 -9.44
N GLN A 439 -11.91 13.38 -9.95
CA GLN A 439 -13.19 14.06 -10.26
C GLN A 439 -13.99 13.31 -11.35
N VAL A 440 -13.34 12.90 -12.44
CA VAL A 440 -13.96 12.10 -13.50
C VAL A 440 -14.46 10.76 -12.95
N GLN A 441 -13.67 10.09 -12.12
CA GLN A 441 -14.03 8.84 -11.50
C GLN A 441 -15.28 8.97 -10.61
N ARG A 442 -15.34 10.01 -9.76
CA ARG A 442 -16.52 10.30 -8.92
C ARG A 442 -17.76 10.59 -9.75
N PHE A 443 -17.63 11.36 -10.82
CA PHE A 443 -18.73 11.62 -11.74
C PHE A 443 -19.31 10.31 -12.30
N PHE A 444 -18.49 9.41 -12.86
CA PHE A 444 -18.97 8.16 -13.43
C PHE A 444 -19.53 7.18 -12.39
N ARG A 445 -18.95 7.12 -11.19
CA ARG A 445 -19.52 6.28 -10.10
C ARG A 445 -20.94 6.69 -9.74
N HIS A 446 -21.28 7.96 -9.91
CA HIS A 446 -22.61 8.48 -9.63
C HIS A 446 -23.53 8.45 -10.85
N ALA A 447 -23.05 8.90 -12.02
CA ALA A 447 -23.85 9.04 -13.22
C ALA A 447 -24.04 7.71 -13.98
N GLU A 448 -23.03 6.84 -13.97
CA GLU A 448 -22.99 5.61 -14.76
C GLU A 448 -22.22 4.50 -14.01
N PRO A 449 -22.80 3.92 -12.92
CA PRO A 449 -22.11 2.97 -12.03
C PRO A 449 -21.61 1.69 -12.73
N SER A 450 -22.23 1.33 -13.88
CA SER A 450 -21.83 0.16 -14.69
C SER A 450 -20.70 0.46 -15.68
N SER A 451 -20.25 1.71 -15.77
CA SER A 451 -19.17 2.11 -16.67
C SER A 451 -17.82 1.56 -16.19
N PRO A 452 -16.95 1.08 -17.10
CA PRO A 452 -15.58 0.70 -16.74
C PRO A 452 -14.63 1.89 -16.56
N VAL A 453 -15.07 3.11 -16.88
CA VAL A 453 -14.25 4.34 -16.80
C VAL A 453 -13.66 4.55 -15.38
N PRO A 454 -14.42 4.38 -14.27
CA PRO A 454 -13.87 4.51 -12.93
C PRO A 454 -12.68 3.58 -12.65
N MET A 455 -12.77 2.33 -13.12
CA MET A 455 -11.69 1.35 -12.92
C MET A 455 -10.41 1.73 -13.70
N LEU A 456 -10.57 2.27 -14.91
CA LEU A 456 -9.44 2.73 -15.72
C LEU A 456 -8.80 3.99 -15.13
N CYS A 457 -9.59 4.92 -14.59
CA CYS A 457 -9.10 6.10 -13.89
C CYS A 457 -8.33 5.72 -12.60
N ASP A 458 -8.86 4.78 -11.80
CA ASP A 458 -8.17 4.24 -10.63
C ASP A 458 -6.82 3.62 -11.00
N ARG A 459 -6.80 2.81 -12.05
CA ARG A 459 -5.58 2.15 -12.49
C ARG A 459 -4.56 3.14 -13.07
N ALA A 460 -5.02 4.14 -13.81
CA ALA A 460 -4.17 5.22 -14.33
C ALA A 460 -3.52 6.01 -13.19
N ARG A 461 -4.30 6.35 -12.15
CA ARG A 461 -3.79 7.02 -10.95
C ARG A 461 -2.76 6.17 -10.23
N ALA A 462 -3.07 4.90 -9.96
CA ALA A 462 -2.16 3.99 -9.31
C ALA A 462 -0.82 3.83 -10.06
N PHE A 463 -0.83 3.86 -11.38
CA PHE A 463 0.39 3.78 -12.18
C PHE A 463 1.15 5.12 -12.27
N ALA A 464 0.47 6.25 -12.16
CA ALA A 464 1.11 7.56 -12.15
C ALA A 464 1.99 7.79 -10.90
N GLU A 465 1.70 7.07 -9.81
CA GLU A 465 2.40 7.16 -8.53
C GLU A 465 3.48 6.09 -8.33
N ARG A 466 3.62 5.14 -9.28
CA ARG A 466 4.53 4.00 -9.14
C ARG A 466 5.78 4.13 -10.00
N ASP A 467 6.86 3.52 -9.51
CA ASP A 467 8.09 3.35 -10.26
C ASP A 467 7.93 2.33 -11.40
N PHE A 468 8.81 2.43 -12.40
CA PHE A 468 8.76 1.59 -13.60
C PHE A 468 8.86 0.10 -13.30
N MET A 469 9.68 -0.32 -12.32
CA MET A 469 9.84 -1.74 -11.99
C MET A 469 8.60 -2.33 -11.32
N SER A 470 7.92 -1.55 -10.50
CA SER A 470 6.64 -1.92 -9.90
C SER A 470 5.54 -2.06 -10.96
N VAL A 471 5.50 -1.14 -11.92
CA VAL A 471 4.58 -1.23 -13.06
C VAL A 471 4.88 -2.46 -13.92
N LEU A 472 6.16 -2.75 -14.18
CA LEU A 472 6.57 -3.91 -14.98
C LEU A 472 6.14 -5.23 -14.35
N ARG A 473 6.26 -5.35 -13.00
CA ARG A 473 5.79 -6.53 -12.25
C ARG A 473 4.29 -6.74 -12.33
N ASP A 474 3.52 -5.65 -12.41
CA ASP A 474 2.07 -5.71 -12.51
C ASP A 474 1.57 -6.04 -13.92
N VAL A 475 2.31 -5.62 -14.94
CA VAL A 475 1.89 -5.74 -16.35
C VAL A 475 2.40 -7.03 -16.99
N LEU A 476 3.58 -7.53 -16.58
CA LEU A 476 4.18 -8.71 -17.18
C LEU A 476 3.73 -10.02 -16.50
N PRO A 477 3.51 -11.10 -17.29
CA PRO A 477 3.31 -12.43 -16.73
C PRO A 477 4.52 -12.88 -15.89
N LYS A 478 4.27 -13.60 -14.79
CA LYS A 478 5.33 -14.09 -13.88
C LYS A 478 6.46 -14.87 -14.60
N ALA A 479 6.14 -15.53 -15.72
CA ALA A 479 7.13 -16.24 -16.55
C ALA A 479 8.13 -15.28 -17.22
N ALA A 480 7.66 -14.13 -17.71
CA ALA A 480 8.50 -13.13 -18.37
C ALA A 480 9.43 -12.42 -17.36
N LEU A 481 8.95 -12.21 -16.12
CA LEU A 481 9.77 -11.60 -15.06
C LEU A 481 10.98 -12.46 -14.65
N LYS A 482 10.84 -13.80 -14.68
CA LYS A 482 11.95 -14.73 -14.41
C LYS A 482 13.04 -14.65 -15.46
N THR A 483 12.70 -14.37 -16.71
CA THR A 483 13.68 -14.25 -17.81
C THR A 483 14.50 -12.96 -17.68
N ILE A 484 13.88 -11.87 -17.25
CA ILE A 484 14.57 -10.58 -17.03
C ILE A 484 15.54 -10.64 -15.84
N GLY A 485 15.22 -11.44 -14.80
CA GLY A 485 16.10 -11.68 -13.65
C GLY A 485 17.30 -12.57 -13.97
N ALA A 486 17.15 -13.54 -14.87
CA ALA A 486 18.18 -14.51 -15.21
C ALA A 486 19.29 -13.96 -16.15
N GLU A 487 19.05 -12.87 -16.87
CA GLU A 487 20.06 -12.18 -17.69
C GLU A 487 21.07 -11.34 -16.88
N LYS A 488 20.80 -11.11 -15.59
CA LYS A 488 21.68 -10.35 -14.70
C LYS A 488 22.74 -11.20 -14.00
N GLU A 489 22.68 -12.53 -14.13
CA GLU A 489 23.64 -13.49 -13.55
C GLU A 489 24.59 -14.12 -14.59
N ARG A 490 24.69 -13.53 -15.79
CA ARG A 490 25.68 -13.92 -16.79
C ARG A 490 26.67 -12.76 -17.09
#